data_44ca6edc7385190efc5abc74912fff9e
#
_entry.id   44ca6edc7385190efc5abc74912fff9e
#
_cell.length_a   1.000
_cell.length_b   1.000
_cell.length_c   1.000
_cell.angle_alpha   90.00
_cell.angle_beta   90.00
_cell.angle_gamma   90.00
#
_symmetry.space_group_name_H-M   'P 1'
#
loop_
_entity.id
_entity.type
_entity.pdbx_description
1 polymer ?
#
loop_
_entity_poly.entity_id
_entity_poly.type
_entity_poly.pdbx_seq_one_letter_code
_entity_poly.pdbx_strand_id
1 'polypeptide(L)'
;MEFSRSHSSSLLALFFICLSILSNLFTSAEADLISDVCTASKNPQFCANSLRSDPRSRRADLKGLGQIAIDLATKSAKSTKTLVDSLKQNATDTRLKGIYDSCSENYGDSIDDLGEATSLLKSGDYLGVNLRASAALDDADTCDDNFKDAKLGTTKSCRC
;
A
#
# COMPACT_ATOMS: atom_id res chain seq x y z
N MET A 1 -13.75 59.90 -19.68
CA MET A 1 -13.19 59.18 -18.54
C MET A 1 -13.53 57.69 -18.62
N GLU A 2 -13.01 56.95 -19.61
CA GLU A 2 -13.34 55.51 -19.81
C GLU A 2 -12.12 54.63 -20.05
N PHE A 3 -10.98 54.95 -19.47
CA PHE A 3 -9.72 54.19 -19.73
C PHE A 3 -9.24 53.33 -18.56
N SER A 4 -9.96 53.28 -17.42
CA SER A 4 -9.51 52.61 -16.23
C SER A 4 -10.13 51.21 -15.96
N ARG A 5 -11.18 50.80 -16.70
CA ARG A 5 -11.90 49.57 -16.43
C ARG A 5 -11.35 48.31 -17.13
N SER A 6 -10.63 48.48 -18.23
CA SER A 6 -10.11 47.37 -19.06
C SER A 6 -8.89 46.70 -18.47
N HIS A 7 -8.01 47.40 -17.77
CA HIS A 7 -6.80 46.84 -17.19
C HIS A 7 -7.05 45.95 -15.96
N SER A 8 -8.05 46.28 -15.17
CA SER A 8 -8.40 45.48 -13.96
C SER A 8 -8.94 44.09 -14.32
N SER A 9 -9.72 44.01 -15.40
CA SER A 9 -10.31 42.72 -15.86
C SER A 9 -9.24 41.78 -16.44
N SER A 10 -8.25 42.33 -17.16
CA SER A 10 -7.12 41.57 -17.71
C SER A 10 -6.20 41.02 -16.62
N LEU A 11 -5.91 41.82 -15.58
CA LEU A 11 -5.09 41.39 -14.45
C LEU A 11 -5.76 40.25 -13.64
N LEU A 12 -7.06 40.31 -13.43
CA LEU A 12 -7.81 39.25 -12.77
C LEU A 12 -7.80 37.98 -13.60
N ALA A 13 -7.98 38.03 -14.91
CA ALA A 13 -7.90 36.87 -15.79
C ALA A 13 -6.53 36.21 -15.77
N LEU A 14 -5.44 36.99 -15.81
CA LEU A 14 -4.07 36.49 -15.69
C LEU A 14 -3.81 35.84 -14.33
N PHE A 15 -4.36 36.39 -13.24
CA PHE A 15 -4.23 35.81 -11.90
C PHE A 15 -4.90 34.45 -11.79
N PHE A 16 -6.12 34.28 -12.36
CA PHE A 16 -6.80 32.98 -12.39
C PHE A 16 -6.11 31.95 -13.28
N ILE A 17 -5.52 32.38 -14.40
CA ILE A 17 -4.73 31.51 -15.28
C ILE A 17 -3.46 31.03 -14.55
N CYS A 18 -2.74 31.93 -13.86
CA CYS A 18 -1.57 31.56 -13.05
C CYS A 18 -1.93 30.58 -11.93
N LEU A 19 -3.04 30.79 -11.22
CA LEU A 19 -3.52 29.87 -10.19
C LEU A 19 -3.83 28.48 -10.75
N SER A 20 -4.45 28.40 -11.94
CA SER A 20 -4.76 27.12 -12.59
C SER A 20 -3.50 26.38 -13.05
N ILE A 21 -2.50 27.08 -13.53
CA ILE A 21 -1.22 26.50 -13.95
C ILE A 21 -0.45 25.98 -12.72
N LEU A 22 -0.39 26.76 -11.63
CA LEU A 22 0.23 26.33 -10.38
C LEU A 22 -0.41 25.08 -9.79
N SER A 23 -1.74 24.95 -9.83
CA SER A 23 -2.44 23.77 -9.34
C SER A 23 -2.08 22.50 -10.14
N ASN A 24 -1.88 22.63 -11.46
CA ASN A 24 -1.52 21.50 -12.32
C ASN A 24 -0.04 21.08 -12.16
N LEU A 25 0.86 22.01 -11.86
CA LEU A 25 2.28 21.71 -11.62
C LEU A 25 2.46 20.92 -10.31
N PHE A 26 1.68 21.22 -9.28
CA PHE A 26 1.73 20.46 -8.01
C PHE A 26 1.29 19.02 -8.16
N THR A 27 0.26 18.73 -8.96
CA THR A 27 -0.23 17.37 -9.19
C THR A 27 0.74 16.49 -9.98
N SER A 28 1.55 17.06 -10.86
CA SER A 28 2.51 16.30 -11.66
C SER A 28 3.71 15.79 -10.84
N ALA A 29 4.20 16.59 -9.88
CA ALA A 29 5.34 16.19 -9.04
C ALA A 29 5.01 15.03 -8.10
N GLU A 30 3.78 14.96 -7.57
CA GLU A 30 3.34 13.88 -6.69
C GLU A 30 3.10 12.55 -7.45
N ALA A 31 2.66 12.63 -8.71
CA ALA A 31 2.51 11.44 -9.55
C ALA A 31 3.86 10.79 -9.89
N ASP A 32 4.90 11.58 -10.02
CA ASP A 32 6.27 11.12 -10.28
C ASP A 32 6.85 10.36 -9.08
N LEU A 33 6.69 10.84 -7.85
CA LEU A 33 7.24 10.19 -6.66
C LEU A 33 6.68 8.76 -6.46
N ILE A 34 5.38 8.55 -6.68
CA ILE A 34 4.78 7.21 -6.62
C ILE A 34 5.35 6.32 -7.72
N SER A 35 5.48 6.84 -8.92
CA SER A 35 6.07 6.11 -10.03
C SER A 35 7.51 5.73 -9.72
N ASP A 36 8.30 6.66 -9.22
CA ASP A 36 9.72 6.46 -8.89
C ASP A 36 9.91 5.37 -7.83
N VAL A 37 9.18 5.44 -6.71
CA VAL A 37 9.31 4.43 -5.64
C VAL A 37 8.82 3.05 -6.08
N CYS A 38 7.85 2.99 -7.00
CA CYS A 38 7.32 1.73 -7.48
C CYS A 38 8.18 1.05 -8.54
N THR A 39 9.15 1.74 -9.16
CA THR A 39 10.04 1.14 -10.17
C THR A 39 10.86 -0.03 -9.62
N ALA A 40 11.23 0.01 -8.34
CA ALA A 40 11.96 -1.05 -7.67
C ALA A 40 11.07 -2.24 -7.20
N SER A 41 9.75 -2.14 -7.35
CA SER A 41 8.82 -3.20 -6.95
C SER A 41 8.81 -4.36 -7.95
N LYS A 42 8.59 -5.60 -7.48
CA LYS A 42 8.35 -6.77 -8.34
C LYS A 42 7.15 -6.56 -9.29
N ASN A 43 6.19 -5.74 -8.89
CA ASN A 43 5.02 -5.38 -9.69
C ASN A 43 4.76 -3.86 -9.61
N PRO A 44 5.44 -3.04 -10.43
CA PRO A 44 5.33 -1.58 -10.41
C PRO A 44 3.91 -1.06 -10.59
N GLN A 45 3.14 -1.70 -11.47
CA GLN A 45 1.75 -1.31 -11.74
C GLN A 45 0.85 -1.50 -10.50
N PHE A 46 0.98 -2.65 -9.84
CA PHE A 46 0.23 -2.94 -8.62
C PHE A 46 0.61 -1.98 -7.51
N CYS A 47 1.91 -1.75 -7.28
CA CYS A 47 2.42 -0.79 -6.31
C CYS A 47 1.81 0.60 -6.53
N ALA A 48 1.91 1.13 -7.76
CA ALA A 48 1.42 2.47 -8.07
C ALA A 48 -0.12 2.57 -7.91
N ASN A 49 -0.86 1.56 -8.35
CA ASN A 49 -2.32 1.54 -8.20
C ASN A 49 -2.72 1.47 -6.73
N SER A 50 -2.04 0.65 -5.92
CA SER A 50 -2.29 0.53 -4.48
C SER A 50 -2.05 1.85 -3.76
N LEU A 51 -0.91 2.49 -3.97
CA LEU A 51 -0.60 3.78 -3.35
C LEU A 51 -1.58 4.86 -3.79
N ARG A 52 -1.90 4.95 -5.08
CA ARG A 52 -2.85 5.94 -5.60
C ARG A 52 -4.28 5.73 -5.13
N SER A 53 -4.64 4.54 -4.68
CA SER A 53 -5.97 4.26 -4.12
C SER A 53 -6.20 4.92 -2.76
N ASP A 54 -5.13 5.28 -2.04
CA ASP A 54 -5.22 5.99 -0.76
C ASP A 54 -5.16 7.51 -0.98
N PRO A 55 -6.18 8.26 -0.59
CA PRO A 55 -6.21 9.72 -0.79
C PRO A 55 -5.05 10.47 -0.11
N ARG A 56 -4.44 9.91 0.94
CA ARG A 56 -3.29 10.49 1.65
C ARG A 56 -2.06 10.57 0.75
N SER A 57 -1.94 9.68 -0.25
CA SER A 57 -0.80 9.61 -1.16
C SER A 57 -0.59 10.89 -1.97
N ARG A 58 -1.64 11.66 -2.21
CA ARG A 58 -1.58 12.89 -3.02
C ARG A 58 -0.67 13.98 -2.43
N ARG A 59 -0.39 13.94 -1.15
CA ARG A 59 0.41 14.95 -0.44
C ARG A 59 1.48 14.32 0.45
N ALA A 60 1.70 13.02 0.27
CA ALA A 60 2.67 12.29 1.06
C ALA A 60 4.08 12.51 0.50
N ASP A 61 5.04 12.75 1.38
CA ASP A 61 6.46 12.60 1.09
C ASP A 61 6.84 11.11 1.06
N LEU A 62 8.09 10.81 0.82
CA LEU A 62 8.59 9.43 0.76
C LEU A 62 8.28 8.64 2.04
N LYS A 63 8.43 9.27 3.21
CA LYS A 63 8.11 8.63 4.50
C LYS A 63 6.61 8.38 4.64
N GLY A 64 5.79 9.34 4.21
CA GLY A 64 4.34 9.22 4.17
C GLY A 64 3.87 8.11 3.23
N LEU A 65 4.47 7.96 2.04
CA LEU A 65 4.19 6.85 1.13
C LEU A 65 4.56 5.51 1.75
N GLY A 66 5.70 5.43 2.45
CA GLY A 66 6.09 4.24 3.21
C GLY A 66 5.06 3.86 4.28
N GLN A 67 4.55 4.84 5.04
CA GLN A 67 3.50 4.60 6.04
C GLN A 67 2.21 4.10 5.38
N ILE A 68 1.80 4.69 4.26
CA ILE A 68 0.61 4.27 3.51
C ILE A 68 0.77 2.83 3.01
N ALA A 69 1.95 2.46 2.48
CA ALA A 69 2.22 1.11 2.03
C ALA A 69 2.09 0.08 3.18
N ILE A 70 2.66 0.38 4.35
CA ILE A 70 2.55 -0.47 5.54
C ILE A 70 1.10 -0.58 6.01
N ASP A 71 0.35 0.52 6.03
CA ASP A 71 -1.08 0.52 6.41
C ASP A 71 -1.92 -0.36 5.47
N LEU A 72 -1.69 -0.25 4.16
CA LEU A 72 -2.37 -1.06 3.15
C LEU A 72 -2.02 -2.55 3.30
N ALA A 73 -0.76 -2.88 3.50
CA ALA A 73 -0.31 -4.25 3.74
C ALA A 73 -0.94 -4.81 5.02
N THR A 74 -0.91 -4.05 6.12
CA THR A 74 -1.52 -4.45 7.39
C THR A 74 -3.02 -4.71 7.25
N LYS A 75 -3.73 -3.84 6.53
CA LYS A 75 -5.17 -4.01 6.26
C LYS A 75 -5.43 -5.28 5.47
N SER A 76 -4.62 -5.56 4.46
CA SER A 76 -4.72 -6.77 3.64
C SER A 76 -4.45 -8.02 4.47
N ALA A 77 -3.36 -8.05 5.24
CA ALA A 77 -3.01 -9.17 6.11
C ALA A 77 -4.13 -9.48 7.12
N LYS A 78 -4.69 -8.46 7.78
CA LYS A 78 -5.83 -8.63 8.70
C LYS A 78 -7.07 -9.20 8.02
N SER A 79 -7.38 -8.73 6.82
CA SER A 79 -8.52 -9.24 6.04
C SER A 79 -8.32 -10.70 5.64
N THR A 80 -7.10 -11.05 5.20
CA THR A 80 -6.76 -12.42 4.83
C THR A 80 -6.78 -13.35 6.05
N LYS A 81 -6.21 -12.91 7.18
CA LYS A 81 -6.28 -13.69 8.43
C LYS A 81 -7.72 -13.98 8.82
N THR A 82 -8.61 -12.99 8.79
CA THR A 82 -10.03 -13.16 9.10
C THR A 82 -10.70 -14.18 8.17
N LEU A 83 -10.38 -14.13 6.86
CA LEU A 83 -10.89 -15.10 5.90
C LEU A 83 -10.39 -16.51 6.20
N VAL A 84 -9.08 -16.66 6.45
CA VAL A 84 -8.44 -17.93 6.76
C VAL A 84 -9.03 -18.54 8.03
N ASP A 85 -9.23 -17.74 9.09
CA ASP A 85 -9.87 -18.18 10.33
C ASP A 85 -11.29 -18.70 10.09
N SER A 86 -12.06 -18.04 9.24
CA SER A 86 -13.40 -18.48 8.84
C SER A 86 -13.36 -19.80 8.05
N LEU A 87 -12.42 -19.92 7.10
CA LEU A 87 -12.23 -21.14 6.32
C LEU A 87 -11.81 -22.33 7.21
N LYS A 88 -10.92 -22.10 8.19
CA LYS A 88 -10.52 -23.11 9.18
C LYS A 88 -11.71 -23.65 9.97
N GLN A 89 -12.62 -22.75 10.41
CA GLN A 89 -13.80 -23.16 11.17
C GLN A 89 -14.75 -24.06 10.37
N ASN A 90 -14.85 -23.82 9.07
CA ASN A 90 -15.75 -24.53 8.17
C ASN A 90 -15.10 -25.76 7.48
N ALA A 91 -13.80 -25.97 7.63
CA ALA A 91 -13.08 -27.07 7.01
C ALA A 91 -13.41 -28.39 7.70
N THR A 92 -13.81 -29.37 6.91
CA THR A 92 -14.06 -30.78 7.38
C THR A 92 -12.84 -31.68 7.18
N ASP A 93 -11.98 -31.35 6.21
CA ASP A 93 -10.72 -32.02 5.94
C ASP A 93 -9.66 -31.60 6.95
N THR A 94 -9.11 -32.56 7.69
CA THR A 94 -8.12 -32.30 8.76
C THR A 94 -6.83 -31.71 8.22
N ARG A 95 -6.38 -32.10 7.02
CA ARG A 95 -5.17 -31.58 6.39
C ARG A 95 -5.37 -30.14 5.99
N LEU A 96 -6.48 -29.83 5.34
CA LEU A 96 -6.83 -28.48 4.94
C LEU A 96 -6.99 -27.55 6.15
N LYS A 97 -7.59 -28.07 7.24
CA LYS A 97 -7.70 -27.34 8.50
C LYS A 97 -6.33 -26.99 9.09
N GLY A 98 -5.36 -27.91 9.01
CA GLY A 98 -3.99 -27.67 9.46
C GLY A 98 -3.28 -26.60 8.63
N ILE A 99 -3.52 -26.56 7.32
CA ILE A 99 -2.97 -25.52 6.44
C ILE A 99 -3.56 -24.15 6.80
N TYR A 100 -4.87 -24.05 6.99
CA TYR A 100 -5.50 -22.81 7.43
C TYR A 100 -4.99 -22.35 8.80
N ASP A 101 -4.69 -23.28 9.71
CA ASP A 101 -4.13 -22.97 11.02
C ASP A 101 -2.75 -22.31 10.88
N SER A 102 -1.84 -22.96 10.14
CA SER A 102 -0.53 -22.41 9.84
C SER A 102 -0.61 -21.05 9.13
N CYS A 103 -1.52 -20.89 8.18
CA CYS A 103 -1.73 -19.60 7.51
C CYS A 103 -2.23 -18.51 8.46
N SER A 104 -3.11 -18.87 9.42
CA SER A 104 -3.59 -17.93 10.44
C SER A 104 -2.45 -17.44 11.34
N GLU A 105 -1.51 -18.32 11.71
CA GLU A 105 -0.31 -17.98 12.45
C GLU A 105 0.60 -17.06 11.61
N ASN A 106 0.94 -17.45 10.39
CA ASN A 106 1.79 -16.65 9.50
C ASN A 106 1.22 -15.23 9.28
N TYR A 107 -0.08 -15.09 9.04
CA TYR A 107 -0.68 -13.76 8.93
C TYR A 107 -0.73 -13.00 10.26
N GLY A 108 -0.72 -13.68 11.39
CA GLY A 108 -0.51 -13.09 12.71
C GLY A 108 0.85 -12.45 12.81
N ASP A 109 1.91 -13.22 12.52
CA ASP A 109 3.31 -12.78 12.54
C ASP A 109 3.55 -11.64 11.54
N SER A 110 3.01 -11.75 10.33
CA SER A 110 3.04 -10.68 9.32
C SER A 110 2.44 -9.36 9.82
N ILE A 111 1.33 -9.40 10.57
CA ILE A 111 0.70 -8.20 11.14
C ILE A 111 1.60 -7.59 12.21
N ASP A 112 2.24 -8.39 13.04
CA ASP A 112 3.14 -7.94 14.10
C ASP A 112 4.41 -7.31 13.51
N ASP A 113 5.01 -7.93 12.50
CA ASP A 113 6.17 -7.37 11.77
C ASP A 113 5.84 -6.03 11.08
N LEU A 114 4.66 -5.90 10.46
CA LEU A 114 4.21 -4.62 9.89
C LEU A 114 3.98 -3.56 10.98
N GLY A 115 3.56 -3.96 12.18
CA GLY A 115 3.47 -3.08 13.34
C GLY A 115 4.83 -2.56 13.79
N GLU A 116 5.85 -3.44 13.82
CA GLU A 116 7.22 -3.03 14.11
C GLU A 116 7.80 -2.14 13.01
N ALA A 117 7.56 -2.47 11.73
CA ALA A 117 7.97 -1.64 10.60
C ALA A 117 7.42 -0.21 10.70
N THR A 118 6.17 -0.05 11.16
CA THR A 118 5.57 1.26 11.43
C THR A 118 6.36 2.04 12.50
N SER A 119 6.78 1.38 13.57
CA SER A 119 7.55 2.00 14.66
C SER A 119 8.95 2.41 14.21
N LEU A 120 9.61 1.55 13.43
CA LEU A 120 10.93 1.80 12.86
C LEU A 120 10.89 2.93 11.82
N LEU A 121 9.83 3.01 11.01
CA LEU A 121 9.63 4.10 10.08
C LEU A 121 9.51 5.45 10.79
N LYS A 122 8.80 5.49 11.91
CA LYS A 122 8.67 6.72 12.73
C LYS A 122 10.01 7.18 13.28
N SER A 123 10.85 6.26 13.75
CA SER A 123 12.20 6.55 14.25
C SER A 123 13.23 6.83 13.15
N GLY A 124 12.92 6.56 11.88
CA GLY A 124 13.83 6.76 10.74
C GLY A 124 14.81 5.60 10.52
N ASP A 125 14.58 4.45 11.14
CA ASP A 125 15.35 3.23 10.87
C ASP A 125 14.82 2.50 9.63
N TYR A 126 15.23 2.97 8.46
CA TYR A 126 14.81 2.42 7.18
C TYR A 126 15.33 1.01 6.91
N LEU A 127 16.48 0.65 7.49
CA LEU A 127 17.01 -0.72 7.38
C LEU A 127 16.12 -1.69 8.14
N GLY A 128 15.73 -1.33 9.37
CA GLY A 128 14.80 -2.10 10.16
C GLY A 128 13.43 -2.21 9.50
N VAL A 129 12.92 -1.13 8.88
CA VAL A 129 11.68 -1.19 8.08
C VAL A 129 11.77 -2.23 6.97
N ASN A 130 12.87 -2.23 6.20
CA ASN A 130 13.07 -3.21 5.13
C ASN A 130 13.08 -4.64 5.67
N LEU A 131 13.80 -4.88 6.76
CA LEU A 131 13.88 -6.21 7.39
C LEU A 131 12.49 -6.72 7.81
N ARG A 132 11.73 -5.90 8.52
CA ARG A 132 10.39 -6.28 8.99
C ARG A 132 9.37 -6.42 7.86
N ALA A 133 9.39 -5.53 6.89
CA ALA A 133 8.52 -5.65 5.71
C ALA A 133 8.84 -6.91 4.88
N SER A 134 10.12 -7.32 4.81
CA SER A 134 10.52 -8.56 4.14
C SER A 134 10.04 -9.79 4.92
N ALA A 135 10.17 -9.81 6.25
CA ALA A 135 9.67 -10.88 7.09
C ALA A 135 8.14 -11.06 6.92
N ALA A 136 7.39 -9.96 6.98
CA ALA A 136 5.95 -10.00 6.75
C ALA A 136 5.55 -10.55 5.36
N LEU A 137 6.37 -10.32 4.34
CA LEU A 137 6.17 -10.90 3.00
C LEU A 137 6.46 -12.40 3.00
N ASP A 138 7.55 -12.83 3.64
CA ASP A 138 7.95 -14.23 3.72
C ASP A 138 6.88 -15.07 4.47
N ASP A 139 6.24 -14.52 5.49
CA ASP A 139 5.12 -15.15 6.18
C ASP A 139 3.93 -15.38 5.25
N ALA A 140 3.57 -14.38 4.44
CA ALA A 140 2.49 -14.52 3.47
C ALA A 140 2.83 -15.53 2.37
N ASP A 141 4.06 -15.54 1.88
CA ASP A 141 4.55 -16.50 0.89
C ASP A 141 4.58 -17.94 1.47
N THR A 142 4.92 -18.09 2.75
CA THR A 142 4.89 -19.39 3.46
C THR A 142 3.47 -19.98 3.48
N CYS A 143 2.46 -19.17 3.72
CA CYS A 143 1.07 -19.63 3.62
C CYS A 143 0.71 -20.12 2.21
N ASP A 144 1.11 -19.37 1.15
CA ASP A 144 0.87 -19.76 -0.25
C ASP A 144 1.58 -21.08 -0.60
N ASP A 145 2.80 -21.27 -0.12
CA ASP A 145 3.58 -22.48 -0.34
C ASP A 145 2.98 -23.71 0.36
N ASN A 146 2.41 -23.57 1.56
CA ASN A 146 1.69 -24.64 2.25
C ASN A 146 0.51 -25.19 1.40
N PHE A 147 -0.19 -24.31 0.66
CA PHE A 147 -1.24 -24.75 -0.26
C PHE A 147 -0.69 -25.44 -1.51
N LYS A 148 0.42 -24.95 -2.07
CA LYS A 148 1.08 -25.57 -3.23
C LYS A 148 1.58 -26.95 -2.90
N ASP A 149 2.25 -27.13 -1.77
CA ASP A 149 2.80 -28.41 -1.31
C ASP A 149 1.70 -29.43 -1.02
N ALA A 150 0.55 -28.96 -0.59
CA ALA A 150 -0.62 -29.79 -0.41
C ALA A 150 -1.30 -30.21 -1.73
N LYS A 151 -0.85 -29.71 -2.89
CA LYS A 151 -1.51 -29.85 -4.21
C LYS A 151 -2.98 -29.38 -4.19
N LEU A 152 -3.32 -28.53 -3.27
CA LEU A 152 -4.58 -27.83 -3.18
C LEU A 152 -4.36 -26.54 -3.97
N GLY A 153 -5.01 -26.40 -5.13
CA GLY A 153 -4.80 -25.24 -5.99
C GLY A 153 -4.86 -23.92 -5.20
N THR A 154 -3.97 -23.01 -5.52
CA THR A 154 -3.88 -21.68 -4.90
C THR A 154 -5.25 -21.03 -4.91
N THR A 155 -5.80 -20.73 -3.74
CA THR A 155 -6.91 -19.79 -3.66
C THR A 155 -6.37 -18.45 -4.18
N LYS A 156 -6.96 -17.91 -5.25
CA LYS A 156 -6.59 -16.63 -5.88
C LYS A 156 -6.61 -15.41 -4.92
N SER A 157 -6.74 -15.66 -3.62
CA SER A 157 -7.02 -14.65 -2.62
C SER A 157 -5.81 -14.09 -1.88
N CYS A 158 -4.62 -14.68 -2.00
CA CYS A 158 -3.48 -14.31 -1.14
C CYS A 158 -2.34 -13.58 -1.85
N ARG A 159 -2.54 -12.98 -3.02
CA ARG A 159 -1.54 -12.06 -3.59
C ARG A 159 -1.93 -10.62 -3.29
N CYS A 160 -1.40 -10.12 -2.22
CA CYS A 160 -1.31 -8.67 -2.01
C CYS A 160 -0.13 -8.07 -2.78
#